data_d9e79e04c7b4c4f5ad1a86e1b3202633
#
_entry.id   d9e79e04c7b4c4f5ad1a86e1b3202633
#
_cell.length_a   1.000
_cell.length_b   1.000
_cell.length_c   1.000
_cell.angle_alpha   90.00
_cell.angle_beta   90.00
_cell.angle_gamma   90.00
#
_symmetry.space_group_name_H-M   'P 1'
#
loop_
_entity.id
_entity.type
_entity.pdbx_description
1 polymer ?
#
loop_
_entity_poly.entity_id
_entity_poly.type
_entity_poly.pdbx_seq_one_letter_code
_entity_poly.pdbx_strand_id
1 'polypeptide(L)'
;MTRMIERWFPCAEVTANAKSGWGSGRSEKTLFTWFAARPLAQAKAAVICSLLRWPDEEAEQERLCGLVRKAMEGRDAAHSELVEELARHHPDGASVLDSFSGRAMIPLEAARLGVKAWGIDYSPVATLAGTLLADYPLRDWSGEPPLPFDGYEQWATGHFTEPRLMRDVGFVLKLVGERYEAAMDEFYPKVNGKRPWGYLWAVTVPCVGCGRRFPLVGNLQLRRPDQKKGDPGQSYRIVADSGAGTFRAEVHHGPPAGSAPLVKVPGRGRGKSAVCVFCDHVHPFDVHTRLTGDGLATDSLLVVADLDERTRTHYRAPVAKEFQAADAAAAMLRSEPEFAPGLPAVPHERAAGTTGPRSYAKYGYRTFGDCCNARQTLGFVRLARTIDHIAGDLRGGGQLQ
;
A
#
# COMPACT_ATOMS: atom_id res chain seq x y z
N MET A 1 14.77 42.36 -12.35
CA MET A 1 15.28 41.26 -13.17
C MET A 1 14.14 40.28 -13.36
N THR A 2 13.66 40.09 -14.61
CA THR A 2 12.48 39.26 -14.93
C THR A 2 12.85 37.79 -14.91
N ARG A 3 12.01 36.94 -14.32
CA ARG A 3 12.16 35.50 -14.31
C ARG A 3 11.39 34.87 -15.49
N MET A 4 11.83 33.68 -15.93
CA MET A 4 11.17 32.97 -17.03
C MET A 4 9.69 32.72 -16.75
N ILE A 5 9.32 32.33 -15.51
CA ILE A 5 7.93 32.06 -15.09
C ILE A 5 6.98 33.26 -15.29
N GLU A 6 7.53 34.48 -15.29
CA GLU A 6 6.74 35.70 -15.47
C GLU A 6 6.42 35.98 -16.97
N ARG A 7 7.09 35.27 -17.89
CA ARG A 7 6.97 35.47 -19.34
C ARG A 7 6.54 34.22 -20.07
N TRP A 8 7.01 33.05 -19.63
CA TRP A 8 6.74 31.79 -20.30
C TRP A 8 6.74 30.62 -19.31
N PHE A 9 5.88 29.63 -19.59
CA PHE A 9 5.79 28.37 -18.83
C PHE A 9 5.42 27.22 -19.77
N PRO A 10 6.02 26.00 -19.65
CA PRO A 10 5.81 24.86 -20.55
C PRO A 10 4.46 24.14 -20.25
N CYS A 11 3.33 24.82 -20.41
CA CYS A 11 2.00 24.31 -20.04
C CYS A 11 1.61 23.03 -20.77
N ALA A 12 1.97 22.90 -22.05
CA ALA A 12 1.62 21.74 -22.86
C ALA A 12 2.36 20.50 -22.38
N GLU A 13 3.67 20.60 -22.16
CA GLU A 13 4.56 19.55 -21.68
C GLU A 13 4.18 19.11 -20.25
N VAL A 14 3.89 20.07 -19.37
CA VAL A 14 3.40 19.78 -18.01
C VAL A 14 2.09 19.02 -18.05
N THR A 15 1.14 19.43 -18.92
CA THR A 15 -0.16 18.78 -19.03
C THR A 15 -0.03 17.36 -19.58
N ALA A 16 0.80 17.15 -20.61
CA ALA A 16 1.06 15.84 -21.19
C ALA A 16 1.66 14.88 -20.17
N ASN A 17 2.69 15.32 -19.45
CA ASN A 17 3.39 14.50 -18.46
C ASN A 17 2.58 14.26 -17.16
N ALA A 18 1.71 15.20 -16.77
CA ALA A 18 0.83 15.01 -15.62
C ALA A 18 -0.20 13.89 -15.84
N LYS A 19 -0.64 13.67 -17.06
CA LYS A 19 -1.59 12.60 -17.40
C LYS A 19 -0.96 11.21 -17.42
N SER A 20 0.30 11.07 -17.78
CA SER A 20 1.01 9.80 -17.85
C SER A 20 1.34 9.18 -16.48
N GLY A 21 1.30 9.97 -15.41
CA GLY A 21 1.66 9.54 -14.06
C GLY A 21 0.58 8.81 -13.26
N TRP A 22 -0.64 8.62 -13.78
CA TRP A 22 -1.70 7.88 -13.11
C TRP A 22 -1.66 6.40 -13.52
N GLY A 23 -1.18 5.53 -12.62
CA GLY A 23 -1.29 4.09 -12.77
C GLY A 23 -0.03 3.34 -13.22
N SER A 24 1.10 3.97 -13.46
CA SER A 24 2.37 3.27 -13.60
C SER A 24 2.88 2.89 -12.20
N GLY A 25 2.98 1.60 -11.89
CA GLY A 25 3.42 1.08 -10.59
C GLY A 25 4.89 1.37 -10.20
N ARG A 26 5.48 2.42 -10.77
CA ARG A 26 6.86 2.86 -10.54
C ARG A 26 6.95 4.35 -10.18
N SER A 27 5.87 4.97 -9.72
CA SER A 27 5.94 6.38 -9.34
C SER A 27 6.04 6.52 -7.83
N GLU A 28 6.71 7.56 -7.36
CA GLU A 28 6.79 7.99 -5.95
C GLU A 28 5.41 8.15 -5.30
N LYS A 29 4.34 8.27 -6.11
CA LYS A 29 2.94 8.32 -5.66
C LYS A 29 2.48 7.03 -5.00
N THR A 30 3.11 5.89 -5.30
CA THR A 30 2.74 4.59 -4.72
C THR A 30 3.29 4.42 -3.31
N LEU A 31 4.38 5.10 -2.96
CA LEU A 31 4.99 5.03 -1.63
C LEU A 31 4.16 5.78 -0.58
N PHE A 32 3.68 6.98 -0.94
CA PHE A 32 2.91 7.83 -0.04
C PHE A 32 1.71 8.42 -0.76
N THR A 33 0.51 8.02 -0.37
CA THR A 33 -0.72 8.66 -0.86
C THR A 33 -0.90 10.00 -0.16
N TRP A 34 -0.94 11.09 -0.94
CA TRP A 34 -1.16 12.43 -0.45
C TRP A 34 -2.36 13.06 -1.14
N PHE A 35 -3.27 13.68 -0.37
CA PHE A 35 -4.53 14.21 -0.89
C PHE A 35 -4.35 15.37 -1.89
N ALA A 36 -3.30 16.17 -1.74
CA ALA A 36 -2.94 17.27 -2.62
C ALA A 36 -1.63 17.00 -3.38
N ALA A 37 -1.51 15.81 -3.99
CA ALA A 37 -0.30 15.40 -4.68
C ALA A 37 -0.03 16.26 -5.92
N ARG A 38 1.03 17.07 -5.88
CA ARG A 38 1.53 17.83 -7.02
C ARG A 38 2.23 16.87 -8.00
N PRO A 39 1.95 16.94 -9.32
CA PRO A 39 2.70 16.20 -10.32
C PRO A 39 4.17 16.64 -10.36
N LEU A 40 5.10 15.69 -10.48
CA LEU A 40 6.54 15.98 -10.62
C LEU A 40 6.84 16.94 -11.75
N ALA A 41 6.22 16.74 -12.92
CA ALA A 41 6.39 17.62 -14.08
C ALA A 41 6.03 19.08 -13.76
N GLN A 42 4.99 19.31 -12.96
CA GLN A 42 4.60 20.65 -12.53
C GLN A 42 5.63 21.24 -11.56
N ALA A 43 6.10 20.45 -10.59
CA ALA A 43 7.13 20.87 -9.64
C ALA A 43 8.44 21.22 -10.38
N LYS A 44 8.89 20.36 -11.28
CA LYS A 44 10.10 20.56 -12.11
C LYS A 44 10.00 21.85 -12.91
N ALA A 45 8.92 22.04 -13.67
CA ALA A 45 8.74 23.23 -14.48
C ALA A 45 8.69 24.52 -13.63
N ALA A 46 8.00 24.47 -12.48
CA ALA A 46 7.92 25.60 -11.57
C ALA A 46 9.30 26.01 -11.02
N VAL A 47 10.11 25.06 -10.58
CA VAL A 47 11.48 25.32 -10.10
C VAL A 47 12.34 25.92 -11.21
N ILE A 48 12.39 25.29 -12.38
CA ILE A 48 13.21 25.73 -13.51
C ILE A 48 12.83 27.17 -13.91
N CYS A 49 11.56 27.40 -14.19
CA CYS A 49 11.10 28.71 -14.70
C CYS A 49 11.19 29.83 -13.63
N SER A 50 11.16 29.48 -12.35
CA SER A 50 11.35 30.45 -11.26
C SER A 50 12.82 30.83 -11.07
N LEU A 51 13.75 29.97 -11.41
CA LEU A 51 15.19 30.21 -11.25
C LEU A 51 15.85 30.81 -12.48
N LEU A 52 15.43 30.42 -13.69
CA LEU A 52 15.98 30.99 -14.93
C LEU A 52 15.58 32.46 -15.10
N ARG A 53 16.53 33.26 -15.54
CA ARG A 53 16.28 34.65 -15.96
C ARG A 53 15.71 34.67 -17.37
N TRP A 54 14.80 35.57 -17.63
CA TRP A 54 14.29 35.79 -18.99
C TRP A 54 15.29 36.65 -19.76
N PRO A 55 15.84 36.19 -20.90
CA PRO A 55 16.77 36.97 -21.71
C PRO A 55 16.06 38.11 -22.46
N ASP A 56 16.84 39.13 -22.84
CA ASP A 56 16.36 40.22 -23.68
C ASP A 56 16.35 39.85 -25.16
N GLU A 57 17.28 38.97 -25.60
CA GLU A 57 17.43 38.53 -26.99
C GLU A 57 16.47 37.38 -27.32
N GLU A 58 15.72 37.51 -28.41
CA GLU A 58 14.72 36.54 -28.86
C GLU A 58 15.32 35.15 -29.16
N ALA A 59 16.51 35.10 -29.79
CA ALA A 59 17.19 33.85 -30.05
C ALA A 59 17.55 33.06 -28.78
N GLU A 60 17.93 33.78 -27.73
CA GLU A 60 18.25 33.18 -26.44
C GLU A 60 16.98 32.76 -25.67
N GLN A 61 15.86 33.50 -25.81
CA GLN A 61 14.55 33.09 -25.31
C GLN A 61 14.12 31.76 -25.94
N GLU A 62 14.22 31.62 -27.26
CA GLU A 62 13.89 30.38 -27.97
C GLU A 62 14.79 29.21 -27.55
N ARG A 63 16.10 29.44 -27.40
CA ARG A 63 17.06 28.43 -26.93
C ARG A 63 16.66 27.91 -25.56
N LEU A 64 16.43 28.79 -24.58
CA LEU A 64 16.05 28.40 -23.22
C LEU A 64 14.71 27.69 -23.17
N CYS A 65 13.71 28.20 -23.89
CA CYS A 65 12.40 27.51 -23.99
C CYS A 65 12.58 26.10 -24.57
N GLY A 66 13.41 25.95 -25.61
CA GLY A 66 13.73 24.66 -26.23
C GLY A 66 14.44 23.70 -25.25
N LEU A 67 15.39 24.22 -24.47
CA LEU A 67 16.10 23.44 -23.45
C LEU A 67 15.16 22.94 -22.36
N VAL A 68 14.29 23.81 -21.83
CA VAL A 68 13.30 23.43 -20.81
C VAL A 68 12.33 22.37 -21.35
N ARG A 69 11.81 22.49 -22.58
CA ARG A 69 10.95 21.48 -23.21
C ARG A 69 11.66 20.12 -23.28
N LYS A 70 12.91 20.09 -23.76
CA LYS A 70 13.71 18.84 -23.84
C LYS A 70 13.96 18.22 -22.45
N ALA A 71 14.23 19.04 -21.45
CA ALA A 71 14.40 18.58 -20.06
C ALA A 71 13.09 18.02 -19.47
N MET A 72 11.93 18.58 -19.86
CA MET A 72 10.61 18.07 -19.48
C MET A 72 10.27 16.73 -20.16
N GLU A 73 10.85 16.43 -21.32
CA GLU A 73 10.76 15.13 -22.01
C GLU A 73 11.61 14.03 -21.36
N GLY A 74 12.44 14.37 -20.37
CA GLY A 74 13.29 13.40 -19.66
C GLY A 74 14.58 13.05 -20.40
N ARG A 75 15.13 13.96 -21.23
CA ARG A 75 16.41 13.75 -21.92
C ARG A 75 17.57 14.10 -20.99
N ASP A 76 18.45 13.14 -20.70
CA ASP A 76 19.55 13.30 -19.75
C ASP A 76 20.52 14.44 -20.16
N ALA A 77 20.86 14.55 -21.45
CA ALA A 77 21.72 15.63 -21.96
C ALA A 77 21.10 17.03 -21.71
N ALA A 78 19.79 17.17 -21.90
CA ALA A 78 19.09 18.43 -21.64
C ALA A 78 19.00 18.73 -20.13
N HIS A 79 18.96 17.71 -19.29
CA HIS A 79 19.01 17.88 -17.85
C HIS A 79 20.37 18.42 -17.41
N SER A 80 21.47 17.85 -17.90
CA SER A 80 22.83 18.30 -17.60
C SER A 80 23.08 19.74 -18.08
N GLU A 81 22.68 20.07 -19.31
CA GLU A 81 22.77 21.43 -19.85
C GLU A 81 21.96 22.42 -19.00
N LEU A 82 20.79 22.02 -18.50
CA LEU A 82 19.96 22.86 -17.64
C LEU A 82 20.61 23.13 -16.27
N VAL A 83 21.28 22.14 -15.70
CA VAL A 83 22.04 22.31 -14.44
C VAL A 83 23.18 23.32 -14.63
N GLU A 84 23.91 23.24 -15.75
CA GLU A 84 24.96 24.19 -16.10
C GLU A 84 24.38 25.60 -16.32
N GLU A 85 23.25 25.69 -16.98
CA GLU A 85 22.54 26.97 -17.19
C GLU A 85 22.15 27.64 -15.87
N LEU A 86 21.58 26.85 -14.95
CA LEU A 86 21.24 27.34 -13.61
C LEU A 86 22.47 27.80 -12.83
N ALA A 87 23.58 27.09 -12.93
CA ALA A 87 24.86 27.51 -12.31
C ALA A 87 25.35 28.84 -12.87
N ARG A 88 25.24 29.07 -14.18
CA ARG A 88 25.59 30.35 -14.82
C ARG A 88 24.70 31.50 -14.36
N HIS A 89 23.41 31.24 -14.18
CA HIS A 89 22.44 32.24 -13.70
C HIS A 89 22.59 32.53 -12.19
N HIS A 90 23.16 31.59 -11.43
CA HIS A 90 23.33 31.65 -9.99
C HIS A 90 24.74 31.21 -9.56
N PRO A 91 25.78 32.00 -9.85
CA PRO A 91 27.17 31.61 -9.55
C PRO A 91 27.44 31.43 -8.06
N ASP A 92 26.69 32.11 -7.19
CA ASP A 92 26.74 31.98 -5.73
C ASP A 92 25.80 30.86 -5.20
N GLY A 93 25.22 30.08 -6.11
CA GLY A 93 24.22 29.08 -5.82
C GLY A 93 22.81 29.62 -5.77
N ALA A 94 21.84 28.75 -5.97
CA ALA A 94 20.42 29.03 -5.84
C ALA A 94 19.81 28.26 -4.67
N SER A 95 18.74 28.79 -4.11
CA SER A 95 17.96 28.08 -3.10
C SER A 95 16.46 28.24 -3.31
N VAL A 96 15.71 27.20 -2.93
CA VAL A 96 14.27 27.12 -3.05
C VAL A 96 13.68 26.81 -1.67
N LEU A 97 12.67 27.58 -1.27
CA LEU A 97 11.86 27.30 -0.10
C LEU A 97 10.42 26.96 -0.54
N ASP A 98 9.93 25.80 -0.14
CA ASP A 98 8.53 25.42 -0.24
C ASP A 98 7.91 25.38 1.16
N SER A 99 7.14 26.40 1.51
CA SER A 99 6.54 26.56 2.84
C SER A 99 5.32 25.68 3.10
N PHE A 100 4.82 24.95 2.08
CA PHE A 100 3.71 24.00 2.16
C PHE A 100 4.05 22.76 1.33
N SER A 101 5.18 22.13 1.67
CA SER A 101 5.86 21.15 0.80
C SER A 101 5.09 19.85 0.58
N GLY A 102 4.10 19.54 1.42
CA GLY A 102 3.47 18.24 1.37
C GLY A 102 4.52 17.13 1.43
N ARG A 103 4.52 16.26 0.46
CA ARG A 103 5.55 15.20 0.34
C ARG A 103 6.80 15.64 -0.45
N ALA A 104 7.12 16.93 -0.42
CA ALA A 104 8.36 17.54 -0.92
C ALA A 104 8.64 17.39 -2.42
N MET A 105 7.63 17.47 -3.28
CA MET A 105 7.86 17.37 -4.75
C MET A 105 8.67 18.53 -5.32
N ILE A 106 8.50 19.76 -4.81
CA ILE A 106 9.31 20.93 -5.21
C ILE A 106 10.74 20.81 -4.67
N PRO A 107 10.98 20.53 -3.37
CA PRO A 107 12.33 20.26 -2.87
C PRO A 107 13.03 19.12 -3.63
N LEU A 108 12.33 18.03 -3.96
CA LEU A 108 12.89 16.90 -4.72
C LEU A 108 13.38 17.33 -6.11
N GLU A 109 12.56 18.07 -6.86
CA GLU A 109 12.97 18.52 -8.20
C GLU A 109 14.06 19.61 -8.15
N ALA A 110 14.06 20.48 -7.12
CA ALA A 110 15.13 21.41 -6.90
C ALA A 110 16.47 20.70 -6.62
N ALA A 111 16.45 19.70 -5.75
CA ALA A 111 17.62 18.90 -5.43
C ALA A 111 18.19 18.14 -6.64
N ARG A 112 17.31 17.58 -7.49
CA ARG A 112 17.72 16.95 -8.77
C ARG A 112 18.41 17.90 -9.75
N LEU A 113 18.15 19.18 -9.60
CA LEU A 113 18.81 20.26 -10.38
C LEU A 113 20.06 20.82 -9.68
N GLY A 114 20.53 20.21 -8.61
CA GLY A 114 21.66 20.69 -7.82
C GLY A 114 21.38 21.97 -7.01
N VAL A 115 20.12 22.31 -6.84
CA VAL A 115 19.69 23.51 -6.13
C VAL A 115 19.39 23.18 -4.66
N LYS A 116 19.91 23.98 -3.74
CA LYS A 116 19.62 23.83 -2.31
C LYS A 116 18.13 24.07 -2.04
N ALA A 117 17.48 23.15 -1.31
CA ALA A 117 16.05 23.22 -1.09
C ALA A 117 15.66 23.00 0.37
N TRP A 118 14.60 23.69 0.79
CA TRP A 118 13.94 23.47 2.07
C TRP A 118 12.45 23.23 1.84
N GLY A 119 11.91 22.23 2.51
CA GLY A 119 10.48 21.96 2.58
C GLY A 119 9.99 22.13 4.00
N ILE A 120 8.90 22.87 4.18
CA ILE A 120 8.21 23.01 5.47
C ILE A 120 6.79 22.50 5.30
N ASP A 121 6.33 21.68 6.24
CA ASP A 121 4.94 21.26 6.30
C ASP A 121 4.51 21.07 7.76
N TYR A 122 3.23 21.32 8.02
CA TYR A 122 2.64 21.13 9.35
C TYR A 122 2.42 19.64 9.68
N SER A 123 2.23 18.82 8.67
CA SER A 123 1.98 17.38 8.85
C SER A 123 3.27 16.59 9.08
N PRO A 124 3.42 15.88 10.21
CA PRO A 124 4.58 15.01 10.44
C PRO A 124 4.71 13.89 9.39
N VAL A 125 3.59 13.44 8.82
CA VAL A 125 3.59 12.46 7.72
C VAL A 125 4.19 13.07 6.45
N ALA A 126 3.87 14.32 6.14
CA ALA A 126 4.46 15.04 5.01
C ALA A 126 5.96 15.23 5.21
N THR A 127 6.38 15.67 6.39
CA THR A 127 7.80 15.85 6.73
C THR A 127 8.58 14.54 6.61
N LEU A 128 8.05 13.44 7.17
CA LEU A 128 8.66 12.11 7.03
C LEU A 128 8.78 11.69 5.56
N ALA A 129 7.70 11.84 4.78
CA ALA A 129 7.71 11.50 3.35
C ALA A 129 8.73 12.35 2.58
N GLY A 130 8.81 13.64 2.89
CA GLY A 130 9.77 14.57 2.29
C GLY A 130 11.22 14.18 2.59
N THR A 131 11.54 13.84 3.83
CA THR A 131 12.86 13.38 4.26
C THR A 131 13.27 12.11 3.50
N LEU A 132 12.38 11.13 3.41
CA LEU A 132 12.65 9.87 2.72
C LEU A 132 12.80 10.02 1.20
N LEU A 133 12.14 11.00 0.59
CA LEU A 133 12.12 11.19 -0.87
C LEU A 133 13.16 12.20 -1.36
N ALA A 134 13.42 13.26 -0.61
CA ALA A 134 14.17 14.42 -1.10
C ALA A 134 15.41 14.76 -0.26
N ASP A 135 15.65 14.09 0.86
CA ASP A 135 16.81 14.34 1.72
C ASP A 135 17.71 13.10 1.79
N TYR A 136 17.26 12.00 2.36
CA TYR A 136 18.11 10.81 2.55
C TYR A 136 18.77 10.26 1.28
N PRO A 137 18.10 10.20 0.11
CA PRO A 137 18.74 9.72 -1.12
C PRO A 137 19.90 10.60 -1.63
N LEU A 138 19.99 11.84 -1.16
CA LEU A 138 21.00 12.82 -1.58
C LEU A 138 22.16 12.95 -0.60
N ARG A 139 22.06 12.35 0.59
CA ARG A 139 23.14 12.38 1.58
C ARG A 139 24.25 11.40 1.19
N ASP A 140 25.48 11.76 1.52
CA ASP A 140 26.59 10.82 1.49
C ASP A 140 26.57 9.95 2.76
N TRP A 141 26.34 8.67 2.57
CA TRP A 141 26.29 7.65 3.62
C TRP A 141 27.60 6.84 3.71
N SER A 142 28.63 7.18 2.92
CA SER A 142 29.87 6.39 2.84
C SER A 142 30.64 6.34 4.15
N GLY A 143 30.53 7.39 4.96
CA GLY A 143 31.19 7.48 6.27
C GLY A 143 30.50 6.74 7.41
N GLU A 144 29.30 6.19 7.19
CA GLU A 144 28.57 5.46 8.22
C GLU A 144 29.20 4.10 8.51
N PRO A 145 29.21 3.62 9.77
CA PRO A 145 29.73 2.30 10.12
C PRO A 145 28.91 1.18 9.43
N PRO A 146 29.48 -0.03 9.27
CA PRO A 146 28.73 -1.19 8.77
C PRO A 146 27.53 -1.51 9.66
N LEU A 147 26.44 -2.04 9.10
CA LEU A 147 25.28 -2.46 9.89
C LEU A 147 25.67 -3.58 10.88
N PRO A 148 25.22 -3.54 12.16
CA PRO A 148 25.62 -4.44 13.23
C PRO A 148 24.88 -5.79 13.22
N PHE A 149 24.75 -6.38 12.03
CA PHE A 149 24.02 -7.63 11.86
C PHE A 149 24.88 -8.71 11.23
N ASP A 150 24.70 -9.93 11.67
CA ASP A 150 25.34 -11.11 11.10
C ASP A 150 25.02 -11.22 9.59
N GLY A 151 26.03 -11.51 8.78
CA GLY A 151 25.91 -11.66 7.33
C GLY A 151 25.87 -10.34 6.54
N TYR A 152 25.91 -9.17 7.21
CA TYR A 152 25.91 -7.88 6.50
C TYR A 152 27.17 -7.69 5.61
N GLU A 153 28.35 -8.07 6.08
CA GLU A 153 29.59 -7.92 5.31
C GLU A 153 29.56 -8.73 4.00
N GLN A 154 29.05 -9.96 4.06
CA GLN A 154 28.86 -10.80 2.88
C GLN A 154 27.86 -10.18 1.91
N TRP A 155 26.74 -9.67 2.43
CA TRP A 155 25.74 -8.96 1.65
C TRP A 155 26.35 -7.72 0.99
N ALA A 156 27.06 -6.89 1.75
CA ALA A 156 27.68 -5.66 1.28
C ALA A 156 28.69 -5.93 0.15
N THR A 157 29.46 -7.02 0.25
CA THR A 157 30.40 -7.45 -0.81
C THR A 157 29.66 -7.83 -2.09
N GLY A 158 28.54 -8.55 -2.00
CA GLY A 158 27.72 -8.93 -3.17
C GLY A 158 27.01 -7.75 -3.85
N HIS A 159 26.83 -6.62 -3.14
CA HIS A 159 26.10 -5.45 -3.60
C HIS A 159 26.96 -4.17 -3.61
N PHE A 160 28.28 -4.31 -3.77
CA PHE A 160 29.23 -3.18 -3.64
C PHE A 160 29.04 -2.08 -4.70
N THR A 161 28.44 -2.39 -5.84
CA THR A 161 28.13 -1.42 -6.92
C THR A 161 26.91 -0.55 -6.63
N GLU A 162 26.11 -0.92 -5.64
CA GLU A 162 24.91 -0.17 -5.27
C GLU A 162 25.28 1.03 -4.36
N PRO A 163 24.54 2.15 -4.43
CA PRO A 163 24.67 3.22 -3.47
C PRO A 163 24.49 2.69 -2.03
N ARG A 164 25.30 3.20 -1.10
CA ARG A 164 25.34 2.73 0.30
C ARG A 164 23.96 2.61 0.94
N LEU A 165 23.13 3.66 0.83
CA LEU A 165 21.78 3.66 1.38
C LEU A 165 20.91 2.54 0.81
N MET A 166 20.96 2.31 -0.50
CA MET A 166 20.15 1.25 -1.13
C MET A 166 20.56 -0.14 -0.67
N ARG A 167 21.87 -0.38 -0.57
CA ARG A 167 22.43 -1.64 -0.07
C ARG A 167 22.02 -1.92 1.36
N ASP A 168 22.12 -0.93 2.24
CA ASP A 168 21.81 -1.05 3.65
C ASP A 168 20.31 -1.24 3.88
N VAL A 169 19.47 -0.45 3.21
CA VAL A 169 18.01 -0.63 3.23
C VAL A 169 17.61 -2.00 2.67
N GLY A 170 18.24 -2.46 1.60
CA GLY A 170 18.01 -3.79 1.03
C GLY A 170 18.28 -4.91 2.04
N PHE A 171 19.39 -4.82 2.78
CA PHE A 171 19.72 -5.77 3.84
C PHE A 171 18.71 -5.73 4.98
N VAL A 172 18.35 -4.54 5.48
CA VAL A 172 17.36 -4.39 6.54
C VAL A 172 16.00 -4.96 6.13
N LEU A 173 15.55 -4.69 4.91
CA LEU A 173 14.30 -5.27 4.40
C LEU A 173 14.34 -6.80 4.32
N LYS A 174 15.47 -7.38 3.90
CA LYS A 174 15.69 -8.83 3.93
C LYS A 174 15.58 -9.36 5.37
N LEU A 175 16.26 -8.73 6.32
CA LEU A 175 16.26 -9.14 7.72
C LEU A 175 14.85 -9.03 8.34
N VAL A 176 14.12 -7.94 8.05
CA VAL A 176 12.71 -7.79 8.45
C VAL A 176 11.88 -8.94 7.89
N GLY A 177 12.04 -9.25 6.61
CA GLY A 177 11.32 -10.36 5.96
C GLY A 177 11.58 -11.70 6.63
N GLU A 178 12.82 -12.05 6.89
CA GLU A 178 13.21 -13.31 7.52
C GLU A 178 12.68 -13.44 8.96
N ARG A 179 12.84 -12.40 9.78
CA ARG A 179 12.34 -12.38 11.16
C ARG A 179 10.82 -12.41 11.21
N TYR A 180 10.16 -11.67 10.32
CA TYR A 180 8.70 -11.67 10.20
C TYR A 180 8.15 -13.01 9.73
N GLU A 181 8.78 -13.63 8.73
CA GLU A 181 8.40 -14.96 8.25
C GLU A 181 8.50 -15.99 9.38
N ALA A 182 9.59 -15.99 10.14
CA ALA A 182 9.76 -16.86 11.31
C ALA A 182 8.69 -16.62 12.39
N ALA A 183 8.37 -15.35 12.68
CA ALA A 183 7.36 -14.98 13.67
C ALA A 183 5.92 -15.37 13.28
N MET A 184 5.67 -15.59 11.98
CA MET A 184 4.34 -15.91 11.44
C MET A 184 4.22 -17.35 10.93
N ASP A 185 5.27 -18.16 10.93
CA ASP A 185 5.31 -19.48 10.28
C ASP A 185 4.22 -20.42 10.81
N GLU A 186 4.00 -20.47 12.11
CA GLU A 186 2.97 -21.31 12.74
C GLU A 186 1.53 -20.96 12.32
N PHE A 187 1.27 -19.69 11.98
CA PHE A 187 -0.05 -19.20 11.58
C PHE A 187 -0.33 -19.36 10.07
N TYR A 188 0.66 -19.80 9.30
CA TYR A 188 0.56 -20.02 7.85
C TYR A 188 1.11 -21.41 7.47
N PRO A 189 0.44 -22.49 7.88
CA PRO A 189 0.97 -23.84 7.76
C PRO A 189 1.17 -24.26 6.30
N LYS A 190 2.25 -24.97 6.05
CA LYS A 190 2.50 -25.61 4.75
C LYS A 190 1.57 -26.79 4.56
N VAL A 191 0.94 -26.87 3.38
CA VAL A 191 0.13 -28.00 2.94
C VAL A 191 0.86 -28.68 1.77
N ASN A 192 1.12 -29.98 1.86
CA ASN A 192 1.91 -30.71 0.86
C ASN A 192 3.28 -30.05 0.58
N GLY A 193 3.96 -29.57 1.64
CA GLY A 193 5.27 -28.92 1.56
C GLY A 193 5.26 -27.49 1.04
N LYS A 194 4.13 -26.96 0.57
CA LYS A 194 4.00 -25.60 0.02
C LYS A 194 3.16 -24.71 0.94
N ARG A 195 3.56 -23.43 1.08
CA ARG A 195 2.76 -22.42 1.75
C ARG A 195 1.71 -21.89 0.77
N PRO A 196 0.43 -21.78 1.18
CA PRO A 196 -0.59 -21.19 0.33
C PRO A 196 -0.25 -19.75 -0.08
N TRP A 197 -0.63 -19.38 -1.29
CA TRP A 197 -0.51 -18.01 -1.81
C TRP A 197 -1.45 -17.04 -1.11
N GLY A 198 -2.66 -17.49 -0.76
CA GLY A 198 -3.65 -16.60 -0.16
C GLY A 198 -4.82 -17.36 0.47
N TYR A 199 -5.61 -16.58 1.20
CA TYR A 199 -6.76 -17.07 1.95
C TYR A 199 -7.94 -16.13 1.73
N LEU A 200 -9.11 -16.67 1.38
CA LEU A 200 -10.33 -15.91 1.23
C LEU A 200 -11.19 -16.10 2.48
N TRP A 201 -11.57 -14.99 3.06
CA TRP A 201 -12.38 -14.92 4.26
C TRP A 201 -13.74 -14.29 3.95
N ALA A 202 -14.72 -14.63 4.73
CA ALA A 202 -15.99 -13.93 4.77
C ALA A 202 -16.31 -13.44 6.18
N VAL A 203 -16.84 -12.25 6.25
CA VAL A 203 -17.53 -11.79 7.46
C VAL A 203 -18.82 -12.62 7.61
N THR A 204 -19.10 -13.07 8.80
CA THR A 204 -20.34 -13.80 9.13
C THR A 204 -21.10 -13.06 10.20
N VAL A 205 -22.41 -13.13 10.14
CA VAL A 205 -23.33 -12.57 11.16
C VAL A 205 -24.40 -13.58 11.56
N PRO A 206 -24.96 -13.49 12.77
CA PRO A 206 -26.11 -14.32 13.14
C PRO A 206 -27.35 -13.93 12.33
N CYS A 207 -28.12 -14.90 11.88
CA CYS A 207 -29.39 -14.67 11.23
C CYS A 207 -30.45 -14.25 12.27
N VAL A 208 -31.14 -13.14 12.04
CA VAL A 208 -32.20 -12.68 12.95
C VAL A 208 -33.44 -13.59 12.93
N GLY A 209 -33.61 -14.44 11.88
CA GLY A 209 -34.73 -15.37 11.76
C GLY A 209 -34.49 -16.74 12.42
N CYS A 210 -33.27 -17.32 12.24
CA CYS A 210 -32.98 -18.67 12.75
C CYS A 210 -31.79 -18.75 13.73
N GLY A 211 -31.13 -17.64 14.04
CA GLY A 211 -30.00 -17.55 14.97
C GLY A 211 -28.69 -18.10 14.43
N ARG A 212 -28.71 -18.89 13.35
CA ARG A 212 -27.50 -19.50 12.78
C ARG A 212 -26.65 -18.47 12.11
N ARG A 213 -25.31 -18.64 12.19
CA ARG A 213 -24.32 -17.74 11.59
C ARG A 213 -24.11 -18.08 10.12
N PHE A 214 -24.23 -17.09 9.24
CA PHE A 214 -24.08 -17.25 7.79
C PHE A 214 -23.11 -16.21 7.18
N PRO A 215 -22.47 -16.51 6.02
CA PRO A 215 -21.45 -15.64 5.45
C PRO A 215 -22.02 -14.52 4.57
N LEU A 216 -21.43 -13.34 4.66
CA LEU A 216 -21.73 -12.17 3.83
C LEU A 216 -20.85 -12.19 2.56
N VAL A 217 -21.20 -13.01 1.59
CA VAL A 217 -20.46 -13.20 0.34
C VAL A 217 -21.25 -12.65 -0.85
N GLY A 218 -20.61 -11.82 -1.65
CA GLY A 218 -21.23 -11.15 -2.82
C GLY A 218 -20.71 -11.57 -4.19
N ASN A 219 -19.72 -12.46 -4.23
CA ASN A 219 -19.17 -13.01 -5.46
C ASN A 219 -18.69 -14.44 -5.20
N LEU A 220 -19.09 -15.36 -6.05
CA LEU A 220 -18.72 -16.78 -5.97
C LEU A 220 -17.67 -17.19 -7.02
N GLN A 221 -17.28 -16.28 -7.91
CA GLN A 221 -16.24 -16.54 -8.89
C GLN A 221 -14.86 -16.28 -8.30
N LEU A 222 -13.98 -17.27 -8.38
CA LEU A 222 -12.60 -17.22 -7.92
C LEU A 222 -11.64 -16.85 -9.05
N ARG A 223 -11.76 -17.55 -10.17
CA ARG A 223 -10.93 -17.33 -11.36
C ARG A 223 -11.79 -17.40 -12.62
N ARG A 224 -11.65 -16.40 -13.48
CA ARG A 224 -12.41 -16.33 -14.75
C ARG A 224 -11.96 -17.43 -15.72
N PRO A 225 -12.85 -17.91 -16.57
CA PRO A 225 -12.48 -18.78 -17.67
C PRO A 225 -11.47 -18.11 -18.62
N ASP A 226 -10.53 -18.89 -19.15
CA ASP A 226 -9.64 -18.48 -20.22
C ASP A 226 -9.84 -19.43 -21.41
N GLN A 227 -10.67 -19.00 -22.35
CA GLN A 227 -11.02 -19.81 -23.54
C GLN A 227 -9.80 -20.14 -24.41
N LYS A 228 -8.81 -19.24 -24.48
CA LYS A 228 -7.59 -19.46 -25.27
C LYS A 228 -6.72 -20.58 -24.71
N LYS A 229 -6.83 -20.84 -23.43
CA LYS A 229 -6.08 -21.89 -22.72
C LYS A 229 -6.92 -23.12 -22.37
N GLY A 230 -8.19 -23.16 -22.78
CA GLY A 230 -9.11 -24.24 -22.43
C GLY A 230 -9.39 -24.34 -20.93
N ASP A 231 -9.22 -23.23 -20.17
CA ASP A 231 -9.40 -23.19 -18.74
C ASP A 231 -10.86 -22.79 -18.41
N PRO A 232 -11.65 -23.68 -17.78
CA PRO A 232 -13.05 -23.37 -17.44
C PRO A 232 -13.18 -22.34 -16.30
N GLY A 233 -12.09 -21.93 -15.67
CA GLY A 233 -12.10 -21.12 -14.47
C GLY A 233 -12.40 -21.93 -13.20
N GLN A 234 -12.51 -21.22 -12.07
CA GLN A 234 -12.90 -21.80 -10.79
C GLN A 234 -13.88 -20.91 -10.07
N SER A 235 -14.83 -21.53 -9.41
CA SER A 235 -15.85 -20.87 -8.56
C SER A 235 -16.07 -21.68 -7.30
N TYR A 236 -16.86 -21.18 -6.38
CA TYR A 236 -17.28 -21.92 -5.22
C TYR A 236 -18.77 -21.69 -4.94
N ARG A 237 -19.35 -22.58 -4.16
CA ARG A 237 -20.69 -22.42 -3.62
C ARG A 237 -20.65 -22.53 -2.10
N ILE A 238 -21.58 -21.89 -1.43
CA ILE A 238 -21.77 -22.07 0.01
C ILE A 238 -22.76 -23.20 0.22
N VAL A 239 -22.33 -24.21 0.95
CA VAL A 239 -23.16 -25.37 1.30
C VAL A 239 -23.45 -25.32 2.80
N ALA A 240 -24.73 -25.19 3.13
CA ALA A 240 -25.20 -25.21 4.51
C ALA A 240 -25.39 -26.66 4.99
N ASP A 241 -24.92 -26.93 6.20
CA ASP A 241 -25.25 -28.12 6.95
C ASP A 241 -26.29 -27.72 8.03
N SER A 242 -27.56 -27.97 7.73
CA SER A 242 -28.66 -27.60 8.65
C SER A 242 -28.64 -28.44 9.92
N GLY A 243 -28.12 -29.66 9.90
CA GLY A 243 -28.01 -30.51 11.09
C GLY A 243 -26.95 -30.01 12.07
N ALA A 244 -25.75 -29.69 11.54
CA ALA A 244 -24.66 -29.14 12.35
C ALA A 244 -24.77 -27.63 12.61
N GLY A 245 -25.63 -26.91 11.89
CA GLY A 245 -25.77 -25.46 11.99
C GLY A 245 -24.54 -24.72 11.43
N THR A 246 -23.76 -25.35 10.57
CA THR A 246 -22.54 -24.86 9.98
C THR A 246 -22.64 -24.71 8.47
N PHE A 247 -21.67 -24.06 7.85
CA PHE A 247 -21.55 -23.98 6.40
C PHE A 247 -20.09 -24.21 5.97
N ARG A 248 -19.90 -24.57 4.70
CA ARG A 248 -18.58 -24.66 4.08
C ARG A 248 -18.62 -24.13 2.66
N ALA A 249 -17.46 -23.73 2.15
CA ALA A 249 -17.27 -23.43 0.74
C ALA A 249 -16.83 -24.67 -0.02
N GLU A 250 -17.53 -25.03 -1.08
CA GLU A 250 -17.14 -26.09 -2.01
C GLU A 250 -16.63 -25.47 -3.31
N VAL A 251 -15.36 -25.67 -3.59
CA VAL A 251 -14.71 -25.17 -4.83
C VAL A 251 -14.98 -26.15 -5.97
N HIS A 252 -15.29 -25.61 -7.15
CA HIS A 252 -15.52 -26.40 -8.37
C HIS A 252 -14.96 -25.69 -9.61
N HIS A 253 -14.76 -26.41 -10.68
CA HIS A 253 -14.39 -25.85 -11.98
C HIS A 253 -15.62 -25.30 -12.68
N GLY A 254 -15.42 -24.21 -13.45
CA GLY A 254 -16.48 -23.57 -14.21
C GLY A 254 -17.09 -22.33 -13.54
N PRO A 255 -18.20 -21.83 -14.11
CA PRO A 255 -18.90 -20.66 -13.62
C PRO A 255 -19.55 -20.90 -12.25
N PRO A 256 -19.91 -19.84 -11.52
CA PRO A 256 -20.63 -19.95 -10.25
C PRO A 256 -21.93 -20.75 -10.38
N ALA A 257 -22.13 -21.69 -9.48
CA ALA A 257 -23.39 -22.45 -9.35
C ALA A 257 -24.22 -21.89 -8.16
N GLY A 258 -25.40 -21.39 -8.43
CA GLY A 258 -26.30 -20.78 -7.43
C GLY A 258 -26.05 -19.29 -7.20
N SER A 259 -26.76 -18.76 -6.21
CA SER A 259 -26.73 -17.34 -5.85
C SER A 259 -25.81 -17.07 -4.68
N ALA A 260 -25.09 -15.96 -4.73
CA ALA A 260 -24.31 -15.48 -3.59
C ALA A 260 -25.25 -15.02 -2.46
N PRO A 261 -24.88 -15.19 -1.19
CA PRO A 261 -25.68 -14.70 -0.05
C PRO A 261 -25.96 -13.19 -0.09
N LEU A 262 -25.00 -12.37 -0.58
CA LEU A 262 -25.23 -10.93 -0.77
C LEU A 262 -25.79 -10.65 -2.17
N VAL A 263 -27.06 -10.29 -2.24
CA VAL A 263 -27.79 -10.03 -3.49
C VAL A 263 -28.39 -8.62 -3.50
N LYS A 264 -28.57 -8.07 -4.69
CA LYS A 264 -29.32 -6.83 -4.87
C LYS A 264 -30.80 -7.18 -5.00
N VAL A 265 -31.60 -6.85 -3.99
CA VAL A 265 -33.05 -7.08 -4.01
C VAL A 265 -33.74 -5.81 -4.48
N PRO A 266 -34.52 -5.85 -5.60
CA PRO A 266 -35.30 -4.70 -6.05
C PRO A 266 -36.24 -4.18 -4.97
N GLY A 267 -36.37 -2.87 -4.83
CA GLY A 267 -37.24 -2.22 -3.87
C GLY A 267 -36.75 -2.19 -2.42
N ARG A 268 -35.59 -2.78 -2.11
CA ARG A 268 -35.03 -2.83 -0.75
C ARG A 268 -33.89 -1.83 -0.51
N GLY A 269 -34.05 -0.58 -0.93
CA GLY A 269 -33.12 0.51 -0.61
C GLY A 269 -31.75 0.45 -1.27
N ARG A 270 -30.77 1.20 -0.72
CA ARG A 270 -29.38 1.22 -1.19
C ARG A 270 -28.58 0.08 -0.55
N GLY A 271 -27.73 -0.59 -1.35
CA GLY A 271 -26.86 -1.67 -0.89
C GLY A 271 -27.37 -3.06 -1.29
N LYS A 272 -26.63 -4.09 -0.89
CA LYS A 272 -27.00 -5.50 -1.09
C LYS A 272 -27.65 -6.04 0.18
N SER A 273 -28.76 -6.76 0.03
CA SER A 273 -29.33 -7.55 1.10
C SER A 273 -28.56 -8.85 1.29
N ALA A 274 -28.58 -9.42 2.49
CA ALA A 274 -27.97 -10.70 2.80
C ALA A 274 -29.07 -11.76 3.00
N VAL A 275 -28.99 -12.86 2.27
CA VAL A 275 -29.92 -14.00 2.37
C VAL A 275 -29.26 -15.09 3.21
N CYS A 276 -29.94 -15.52 4.27
CA CYS A 276 -29.47 -16.60 5.12
C CYS A 276 -29.43 -17.93 4.36
N VAL A 277 -28.29 -18.60 4.38
CA VAL A 277 -28.12 -19.89 3.67
C VAL A 277 -28.84 -21.08 4.34
N PHE A 278 -29.48 -20.88 5.51
CA PHE A 278 -30.14 -21.93 6.26
C PHE A 278 -31.70 -21.82 6.23
N CYS A 279 -32.22 -20.60 6.14
CA CYS A 279 -33.66 -20.38 6.24
C CYS A 279 -34.20 -19.33 5.25
N ASP A 280 -33.38 -18.89 4.31
CA ASP A 280 -33.72 -17.91 3.26
C ASP A 280 -34.20 -16.54 3.78
N HIS A 281 -34.09 -16.29 5.09
CA HIS A 281 -34.42 -14.98 5.66
C HIS A 281 -33.56 -13.88 5.04
N VAL A 282 -34.22 -12.80 4.59
CA VAL A 282 -33.55 -11.68 3.90
C VAL A 282 -33.25 -10.57 4.90
N HIS A 283 -31.99 -10.29 5.11
CA HIS A 283 -31.49 -9.17 5.91
C HIS A 283 -31.22 -7.97 5.00
N PRO A 284 -31.96 -6.85 5.12
CA PRO A 284 -31.61 -5.59 4.47
C PRO A 284 -30.21 -5.10 4.82
N PHE A 285 -29.67 -4.20 4.01
CA PHE A 285 -28.30 -3.69 4.18
C PHE A 285 -28.04 -3.10 5.56
N ASP A 286 -28.97 -2.30 6.08
CA ASP A 286 -28.91 -1.68 7.40
C ASP A 286 -28.92 -2.69 8.55
N VAL A 287 -29.63 -3.83 8.38
CA VAL A 287 -29.70 -4.89 9.40
C VAL A 287 -28.34 -5.57 9.56
N HIS A 288 -27.77 -6.10 8.46
CA HIS A 288 -26.49 -6.81 8.59
C HIS A 288 -25.31 -5.88 8.91
N THR A 289 -25.34 -4.61 8.48
CA THR A 289 -24.34 -3.62 8.89
C THR A 289 -24.47 -3.23 10.35
N ARG A 290 -25.68 -3.15 10.90
CA ARG A 290 -25.91 -2.95 12.34
C ARG A 290 -25.37 -4.13 13.13
N LEU A 291 -25.66 -5.39 12.73
CA LEU A 291 -25.11 -6.58 13.40
C LEU A 291 -23.58 -6.56 13.44
N THR A 292 -22.93 -6.11 12.36
CA THR A 292 -21.47 -5.90 12.33
C THR A 292 -21.05 -4.82 13.33
N GLY A 293 -21.73 -3.68 13.33
CA GLY A 293 -21.45 -2.57 14.23
C GLY A 293 -21.71 -2.90 15.71
N ASP A 294 -22.60 -3.83 16.00
CA ASP A 294 -22.87 -4.32 17.36
C ASP A 294 -21.83 -5.37 17.83
N GLY A 295 -20.77 -5.61 17.05
CA GLY A 295 -19.72 -6.56 17.39
C GLY A 295 -20.13 -8.03 17.22
N LEU A 296 -21.24 -8.31 16.54
CA LEU A 296 -21.74 -9.67 16.32
C LEU A 296 -21.14 -10.34 15.08
N ALA A 297 -20.32 -9.60 14.31
CA ALA A 297 -19.59 -10.16 13.18
C ALA A 297 -18.40 -11.01 13.64
N THR A 298 -18.13 -12.08 12.89
CA THR A 298 -16.88 -12.87 13.01
C THR A 298 -16.41 -13.25 11.63
N ASP A 299 -15.11 -13.54 11.52
CA ASP A 299 -14.51 -13.98 10.26
C ASP A 299 -14.54 -15.50 10.13
N SER A 300 -14.78 -15.99 8.92
CA SER A 300 -14.71 -17.41 8.57
C SER A 300 -13.83 -17.60 7.37
N LEU A 301 -12.86 -18.53 7.46
CA LEU A 301 -12.02 -18.95 6.35
C LEU A 301 -12.85 -19.79 5.38
N LEU A 302 -12.93 -19.37 4.11
CA LEU A 302 -13.76 -20.04 3.10
C LEU A 302 -12.95 -20.85 2.10
N VAL A 303 -11.90 -20.26 1.54
CA VAL A 303 -11.17 -20.80 0.41
C VAL A 303 -9.68 -20.50 0.58
N VAL A 304 -8.85 -21.42 0.14
CA VAL A 304 -7.40 -21.27 0.09
C VAL A 304 -6.94 -21.22 -1.36
N ALA A 305 -5.99 -20.35 -1.63
CA ALA A 305 -5.36 -20.19 -2.93
C ALA A 305 -3.92 -20.72 -2.88
N ASP A 306 -3.61 -21.70 -3.69
CA ASP A 306 -2.26 -22.22 -3.93
C ASP A 306 -1.73 -21.74 -5.28
N LEU A 307 -0.42 -21.75 -5.47
CA LEU A 307 0.20 -21.57 -6.79
C LEU A 307 0.63 -22.94 -7.35
N ASP A 308 0.27 -23.19 -8.60
CA ASP A 308 0.78 -24.33 -9.36
C ASP A 308 2.24 -24.08 -9.81
N GLU A 309 2.85 -25.08 -10.44
CA GLU A 309 4.23 -25.00 -10.96
C GLU A 309 4.41 -23.91 -12.03
N ARG A 310 3.32 -23.47 -12.66
CA ARG A 310 3.29 -22.38 -13.65
C ARG A 310 2.88 -21.04 -13.05
N THR A 311 2.93 -20.92 -11.71
CA THR A 311 2.53 -19.72 -10.94
C THR A 311 1.07 -19.28 -11.15
N ARG A 312 0.19 -20.19 -11.61
CA ARG A 312 -1.26 -19.92 -11.69
C ARG A 312 -1.92 -20.24 -10.37
N THR A 313 -2.84 -19.38 -9.98
CA THR A 313 -3.62 -19.60 -8.76
C THR A 313 -4.61 -20.73 -8.94
N HIS A 314 -4.55 -21.71 -8.04
CA HIS A 314 -5.51 -22.79 -7.88
C HIS A 314 -6.20 -22.68 -6.53
N TYR A 315 -7.51 -22.83 -6.52
CA TYR A 315 -8.31 -22.65 -5.31
C TYR A 315 -8.81 -24.00 -4.80
N ARG A 316 -8.84 -24.17 -3.48
CA ARG A 316 -9.32 -25.37 -2.79
C ARG A 316 -10.02 -25.03 -1.49
N ALA A 317 -10.73 -25.99 -0.91
CA ALA A 317 -11.23 -25.88 0.46
C ALA A 317 -10.07 -25.86 1.47
N PRO A 318 -10.22 -25.15 2.61
CA PRO A 318 -9.26 -25.21 3.71
C PRO A 318 -9.21 -26.61 4.32
N VAL A 319 -8.03 -26.99 4.83
CA VAL A 319 -7.86 -28.22 5.63
C VAL A 319 -7.86 -27.89 7.13
N ALA A 320 -8.07 -28.92 7.97
CA ALA A 320 -8.22 -28.74 9.43
C ALA A 320 -7.10 -27.89 10.08
N LYS A 321 -5.83 -28.12 9.69
CA LYS A 321 -4.70 -27.36 10.24
C LYS A 321 -4.71 -25.87 9.88
N GLU A 322 -5.35 -25.48 8.78
CA GLU A 322 -5.46 -24.06 8.39
C GLU A 322 -6.51 -23.32 9.22
N PHE A 323 -7.58 -24.00 9.62
CA PHE A 323 -8.53 -23.48 10.61
C PHE A 323 -7.88 -23.39 12.00
N GLN A 324 -7.18 -24.44 12.45
CA GLN A 324 -6.45 -24.41 13.72
C GLN A 324 -5.42 -23.28 13.78
N ALA A 325 -4.67 -23.05 12.72
CA ALA A 325 -3.72 -21.94 12.63
C ALA A 325 -4.40 -20.57 12.67
N ALA A 326 -5.58 -20.45 12.07
CA ALA A 326 -6.38 -19.21 12.15
C ALA A 326 -6.89 -18.94 13.56
N ASP A 327 -7.37 -19.97 14.27
CA ASP A 327 -7.81 -19.89 15.66
C ASP A 327 -6.63 -19.59 16.61
N ALA A 328 -5.48 -20.20 16.37
CA ALA A 328 -4.24 -19.91 17.13
C ALA A 328 -3.81 -18.45 16.95
N ALA A 329 -3.88 -17.92 15.71
CA ALA A 329 -3.58 -16.51 15.46
C ALA A 329 -4.55 -15.57 16.20
N ALA A 330 -5.83 -15.92 16.25
CA ALA A 330 -6.82 -15.14 16.99
C ALA A 330 -6.58 -15.20 18.51
N ALA A 331 -6.17 -16.34 19.05
CA ALA A 331 -5.80 -16.50 20.44
C ALA A 331 -4.53 -15.70 20.78
N MET A 332 -3.50 -15.78 19.94
CA MET A 332 -2.25 -15.05 20.10
C MET A 332 -2.48 -13.53 20.08
N LEU A 333 -3.30 -13.03 19.13
CA LEU A 333 -3.61 -11.60 19.05
C LEU A 333 -4.22 -11.04 20.32
N ARG A 334 -5.08 -11.82 21.01
CA ARG A 334 -5.68 -11.42 22.28
C ARG A 334 -4.68 -11.31 23.42
N SER A 335 -3.55 -12.01 23.34
CA SER A 335 -2.47 -11.99 24.33
C SER A 335 -1.31 -11.05 23.97
N GLU A 336 -1.36 -10.39 22.80
CA GLU A 336 -0.33 -9.43 22.41
C GLU A 336 -0.26 -8.25 23.39
N PRO A 337 0.91 -7.96 23.97
CA PRO A 337 1.05 -6.82 24.86
C PRO A 337 0.89 -5.49 24.11
N GLU A 338 0.66 -4.42 24.85
CA GLU A 338 0.71 -3.07 24.31
C GLU A 338 2.09 -2.76 23.70
N PHE A 339 2.17 -1.85 22.73
CA PHE A 339 3.44 -1.33 22.21
C PHE A 339 4.11 -0.39 23.22
N ALA A 340 3.29 0.41 23.92
CA ALA A 340 3.67 1.29 24.99
C ALA A 340 2.45 1.48 25.90
N PRO A 341 2.60 2.00 27.13
CA PRO A 341 1.48 2.31 28.00
C PRO A 341 0.42 3.17 27.30
N GLY A 342 -0.80 2.64 27.17
CA GLY A 342 -1.91 3.28 26.47
C GLY A 342 -1.88 3.18 24.93
N LEU A 343 -0.92 2.42 24.35
CA LEU A 343 -0.84 2.14 22.92
C LEU A 343 -1.06 0.64 22.68
N PRO A 344 -2.33 0.20 22.54
CA PRO A 344 -2.65 -1.21 22.39
C PRO A 344 -2.15 -1.79 21.07
N ALA A 345 -1.92 -3.12 21.06
CA ALA A 345 -1.48 -3.83 19.85
C ALA A 345 -2.51 -3.75 18.71
N VAL A 346 -3.80 -3.77 19.02
CA VAL A 346 -4.89 -3.63 18.05
C VAL A 346 -5.41 -2.19 18.09
N PRO A 347 -5.37 -1.47 16.95
CA PRO A 347 -5.83 -0.10 16.88
C PRO A 347 -7.31 0.03 17.25
N HIS A 348 -7.63 0.91 18.18
CA HIS A 348 -9.00 1.21 18.62
C HIS A 348 -9.51 2.58 18.15
N GLU A 349 -8.70 3.30 17.39
CA GLU A 349 -9.08 4.57 16.78
C GLU A 349 -10.25 4.36 15.84
N ARG A 350 -11.19 5.31 15.88
CA ARG A 350 -12.40 5.25 15.07
C ARG A 350 -12.08 5.27 13.59
N ALA A 351 -12.56 4.27 12.87
CA ALA A 351 -12.60 4.28 11.42
C ALA A 351 -13.63 5.32 10.96
N ALA A 352 -13.30 6.61 11.10
CA ALA A 352 -14.21 7.72 10.81
C ALA A 352 -14.72 7.64 9.37
N GLY A 353 -16.03 7.80 9.20
CA GLY A 353 -16.70 7.77 7.93
C GLY A 353 -16.20 8.88 7.02
N THR A 354 -15.27 8.57 6.15
CA THR A 354 -14.95 9.42 5.03
C THR A 354 -15.96 9.19 3.91
N THR A 355 -16.39 10.25 3.28
CA THR A 355 -17.21 10.21 2.08
C THR A 355 -16.40 9.52 0.97
N GLY A 356 -16.72 8.28 0.64
CA GLY A 356 -16.06 7.57 -0.44
C GLY A 356 -16.37 6.07 -0.47
N PRO A 357 -16.03 5.38 -1.56
CA PRO A 357 -16.30 3.94 -1.72
C PRO A 357 -15.54 3.04 -0.74
N ARG A 358 -14.54 3.57 -0.03
CA ARG A 358 -13.71 2.86 0.96
C ARG A 358 -14.07 3.20 2.41
N SER A 359 -15.25 3.73 2.68
CA SER A 359 -15.69 3.99 4.04
C SER A 359 -16.03 2.67 4.75
N TYR A 360 -15.17 2.21 5.62
CA TYR A 360 -15.42 1.00 6.44
C TYR A 360 -16.60 1.17 7.38
N ALA A 361 -16.82 2.38 7.92
CA ALA A 361 -17.95 2.68 8.81
C ALA A 361 -19.31 2.37 8.19
N LYS A 362 -19.47 2.51 6.87
CA LYS A 362 -20.73 2.18 6.18
C LYS A 362 -21.05 0.67 6.15
N TYR A 363 -20.07 -0.18 6.45
CA TYR A 363 -20.22 -1.62 6.57
C TYR A 363 -20.31 -2.08 8.03
N GLY A 364 -20.35 -1.13 8.98
CA GLY A 364 -20.50 -1.39 10.40
C GLY A 364 -19.18 -1.48 11.17
N TYR A 365 -18.01 -1.39 10.54
CA TYR A 365 -16.72 -1.37 11.25
C TYR A 365 -16.56 -0.06 12.02
N ARG A 366 -16.19 -0.15 13.30
CA ARG A 366 -16.10 1.02 14.20
C ARG A 366 -14.69 1.54 14.34
N THR A 367 -13.70 0.66 14.33
CA THR A 367 -12.29 0.96 14.54
C THR A 367 -11.45 0.47 13.38
N PHE A 368 -10.21 0.93 13.29
CA PHE A 368 -9.27 0.38 12.32
C PHE A 368 -8.91 -1.08 12.63
N GLY A 369 -8.93 -1.48 13.90
CA GLY A 369 -8.73 -2.86 14.31
C GLY A 369 -9.79 -3.83 13.77
N ASP A 370 -11.01 -3.35 13.51
CA ASP A 370 -12.10 -4.17 12.95
C ASP A 370 -11.94 -4.45 11.44
N CYS A 371 -11.03 -3.73 10.76
CA CYS A 371 -10.94 -3.75 9.30
C CYS A 371 -10.24 -5.00 8.73
N CYS A 372 -9.55 -5.76 9.59
CA CYS A 372 -8.81 -6.96 9.22
C CYS A 372 -9.20 -8.14 10.11
N ASN A 373 -9.12 -9.36 9.57
CA ASN A 373 -9.29 -10.54 10.43
C ASN A 373 -8.12 -10.67 11.41
N ALA A 374 -8.31 -11.46 12.48
CA ALA A 374 -7.34 -11.58 13.57
C ALA A 374 -5.94 -11.99 13.10
N ARG A 375 -5.83 -12.91 12.12
CA ARG A 375 -4.53 -13.34 11.58
C ARG A 375 -3.83 -12.23 10.79
N GLN A 376 -4.56 -11.41 10.04
CA GLN A 376 -4.00 -10.24 9.36
C GLN A 376 -3.54 -9.18 10.37
N THR A 377 -4.35 -8.91 11.38
CA THR A 377 -4.01 -7.96 12.45
C THR A 377 -2.77 -8.42 13.22
N LEU A 378 -2.69 -9.71 13.57
CA LEU A 378 -1.49 -10.28 14.20
C LEU A 378 -0.25 -10.09 13.30
N GLY A 379 -0.40 -10.28 11.98
CA GLY A 379 0.68 -10.04 11.03
C GLY A 379 1.19 -8.60 11.07
N PHE A 380 0.29 -7.61 11.09
CA PHE A 380 0.70 -6.20 11.23
C PHE A 380 1.38 -5.91 12.56
N VAL A 381 0.87 -6.46 13.67
CA VAL A 381 1.47 -6.31 15.00
C VAL A 381 2.89 -6.89 15.03
N ARG A 382 3.06 -8.12 14.53
CA ARG A 382 4.37 -8.79 14.49
C ARG A 382 5.36 -8.08 13.55
N LEU A 383 4.88 -7.56 12.42
CA LEU A 383 5.72 -6.76 11.51
C LEU A 383 6.21 -5.48 12.19
N ALA A 384 5.31 -4.75 12.86
CA ALA A 384 5.67 -3.53 13.57
C ALA A 384 6.69 -3.80 14.68
N ARG A 385 6.50 -4.87 15.49
CA ARG A 385 7.47 -5.28 16.52
C ARG A 385 8.82 -5.70 15.92
N THR A 386 8.80 -6.42 14.81
CA THR A 386 10.04 -6.81 14.10
C THR A 386 10.84 -5.59 13.67
N ILE A 387 10.17 -4.58 13.11
CA ILE A 387 10.80 -3.32 12.72
C ILE A 387 11.35 -2.58 13.93
N ASP A 388 10.57 -2.50 15.01
CA ASP A 388 10.99 -1.81 16.25
C ASP A 388 12.20 -2.48 16.93
N HIS A 389 12.24 -3.82 16.97
CA HIS A 389 13.40 -4.57 17.48
C HIS A 389 14.64 -4.30 16.62
N ILE A 390 14.54 -4.33 15.29
CA ILE A 390 15.67 -4.02 14.40
C ILE A 390 16.13 -2.58 14.57
N ALA A 391 15.19 -1.63 14.72
CA ALA A 391 15.54 -0.25 15.03
C ALA A 391 16.24 -0.10 16.38
N GLY A 392 15.84 -0.91 17.38
CA GLY A 392 16.52 -1.00 18.68
C GLY A 392 17.97 -1.53 18.55
N ASP A 393 18.16 -2.60 17.78
CA ASP A 393 19.49 -3.16 17.50
C ASP A 393 20.42 -2.13 16.81
N LEU A 394 19.87 -1.35 15.85
CA LEU A 394 20.61 -0.28 15.16
C LEU A 394 21.02 0.85 16.12
N ARG A 395 20.14 1.28 17.03
CA ARG A 395 20.46 2.30 18.05
C ARG A 395 21.51 1.80 19.03
N GLY A 396 21.40 0.55 19.51
CA GLY A 396 22.35 -0.09 20.40
C GLY A 396 23.75 -0.24 19.79
N GLY A 397 23.84 -0.41 18.48
CA GLY A 397 25.07 -0.41 17.70
C GLY A 397 25.64 0.97 17.42
N GLY A 398 25.06 2.06 17.92
CA GLY A 398 25.53 3.44 17.72
C GLY A 398 25.23 4.03 16.34
N GLN A 399 24.31 3.42 15.58
CA GLN A 399 24.04 3.76 14.18
C GLN A 399 22.80 4.65 13.99
N LEU A 400 22.03 4.91 15.03
CA LEU A 400 20.94 5.88 15.02
C LEU A 400 21.13 6.81 16.23
N GLN A 401 21.66 7.99 16.01
CA GLN A 401 21.62 9.12 16.93
C GLN A 401 20.41 10.00 16.67
#